data_89d640cedf7e6b7e35f513bc431273ed
#
_entry.id   89d640cedf7e6b7e35f513bc431273ed
#
_cell.length_a   1.000
_cell.length_b   1.000
_cell.length_c   1.000
_cell.angle_alpha   90.00
_cell.angle_beta   90.00
_cell.angle_gamma   90.00
#
_symmetry.space_group_name_H-M   'P 1'
#
loop_
_entity.id
_entity.type
_entity.pdbx_description
1 polymer ?
#
loop_
_entity_poly.entity_id
_entity_poly.type
_entity_poly.pdbx_seq_one_letter_code
_entity_poly.pdbx_strand_id
1 'polypeptide(L)'
;FTEGDSFIKKDYIIVSKKVSTLGAFVGKSNTFSDKDIADIKAQSFTKEVGAFTPSQFKVSAGMGMERVGLQISTDMFFESVPDGFVDVNLDKWVFNENEPVIPIIIPRNYLNLYNFGFAQSRSLPQLSEGVMGMVNLDIRISGDGRREVFKGNIVGFSNRLNTILVPETFMRWANESFAPGTKSEPLRLIVEVTSLTDDRFAKYFKDKGYDTEGDKLDAGKTTWFLKVIVGIVLSVGLLISVLSFYILMLSIYLLLQKNTTKLENLLLIGYSPAKVALFYQLLTLGLNAIVLVLSISIVLYVRGSYMEWIGKLFPQLYEGSVWQAMLVGVLLFAGVSVFNVIAVRKKVASIWMHKS
;
A
#
# COMPACT_ATOMS: atom_id res chain seq x y z
N PHE A 1 -19.98 -8.52 -8.13
CA PHE A 1 -18.84 -7.60 -8.09
C PHE A 1 -18.34 -7.57 -6.67
N THR A 2 -17.12 -8.01 -6.35
CA THR A 2 -16.43 -7.91 -5.05
C THR A 2 -16.39 -9.17 -4.17
N GLU A 3 -16.26 -10.35 -4.73
CA GLU A 3 -15.77 -11.51 -3.97
C GLU A 3 -14.27 -11.78 -4.13
N GLY A 4 -13.54 -10.95 -4.90
CA GLY A 4 -12.11 -11.13 -5.18
C GLY A 4 -11.13 -10.37 -4.29
N ASP A 5 -11.59 -9.50 -3.39
CA ASP A 5 -10.71 -8.55 -2.66
C ASP A 5 -10.56 -8.84 -1.15
N SER A 6 -11.05 -9.98 -0.68
CA SER A 6 -10.88 -10.39 0.73
C SER A 6 -9.56 -11.13 1.00
N PHE A 7 -8.70 -11.34 0.00
CA PHE A 7 -7.31 -11.71 0.25
C PHE A 7 -6.60 -10.50 0.83
N ILE A 8 -6.63 -10.44 2.15
CA ILE A 8 -5.95 -9.48 3.01
C ILE A 8 -4.63 -9.08 2.34
N LYS A 9 -4.42 -7.78 2.14
CA LYS A 9 -3.13 -7.22 1.71
C LYS A 9 -2.05 -7.65 2.71
N LYS A 10 -1.52 -8.86 2.52
CA LYS A 10 -0.35 -9.30 3.25
C LYS A 10 0.83 -8.52 2.70
N ASP A 11 1.51 -7.78 3.55
CA ASP A 11 2.74 -7.11 3.19
C ASP A 11 3.85 -8.15 3.12
N TYR A 12 4.23 -8.59 1.91
CA TYR A 12 5.35 -9.49 1.72
C TYR A 12 6.35 -8.96 0.70
N ILE A 13 7.55 -9.46 0.80
CA ILE A 13 8.65 -9.20 -0.11
C ILE A 13 9.27 -10.51 -0.57
N ILE A 14 9.82 -10.46 -1.77
CA ILE A 14 10.65 -11.53 -2.30
C ILE A 14 12.11 -11.12 -2.11
N VAL A 15 12.88 -12.01 -1.52
CA VAL A 15 14.28 -11.79 -1.13
C VAL A 15 15.17 -12.78 -1.85
N SER A 16 16.28 -12.29 -2.41
CA SER A 16 17.35 -13.10 -3.01
C SER A 16 18.71 -12.69 -2.45
N LYS A 17 19.71 -13.55 -2.53
CA LYS A 17 21.08 -13.15 -2.22
C LYS A 17 21.66 -12.38 -3.40
N LYS A 18 22.38 -11.28 -3.12
CA LYS A 18 23.04 -10.49 -4.17
C LYS A 18 24.06 -11.35 -4.92
N VAL A 19 23.90 -11.42 -6.23
CA VAL A 19 24.88 -12.04 -7.13
C VAL A 19 26.03 -11.07 -7.31
N SER A 20 27.15 -11.32 -6.63
CA SER A 20 28.37 -10.56 -6.90
C SER A 20 29.10 -11.19 -8.09
N THR A 21 29.53 -10.39 -9.06
CA THR A 21 30.32 -10.85 -10.22
C THR A 21 31.58 -11.59 -9.79
N LEU A 22 32.23 -11.20 -8.70
CA LEU A 22 33.34 -11.90 -8.07
C LEU A 22 32.90 -13.19 -7.34
N GLY A 23 31.73 -13.21 -6.73
CA GLY A 23 31.19 -14.37 -6.01
C GLY A 23 30.87 -15.54 -6.93
N ALA A 24 30.40 -15.25 -8.16
CA ALA A 24 30.15 -16.27 -9.17
C ALA A 24 31.44 -17.01 -9.60
N PHE A 25 32.59 -16.34 -9.60
CA PHE A 25 33.89 -16.94 -9.89
C PHE A 25 34.49 -17.70 -8.68
N VAL A 26 34.06 -17.42 -7.45
CA VAL A 26 34.60 -18.02 -6.22
C VAL A 26 33.70 -19.14 -5.67
N GLY A 27 32.60 -19.49 -6.39
CA GLY A 27 31.71 -20.59 -6.00
C GLY A 27 30.87 -20.29 -4.74
N LYS A 28 30.64 -19.03 -4.39
CA LYS A 28 29.72 -18.68 -3.31
C LYS A 28 28.29 -19.05 -3.73
N SER A 29 27.67 -19.97 -3.01
CA SER A 29 26.26 -20.34 -3.19
C SER A 29 25.36 -19.13 -2.98
N ASN A 30 24.51 -18.83 -3.97
CA ASN A 30 23.46 -17.79 -3.87
C ASN A 30 22.16 -18.34 -3.24
N THR A 31 22.21 -19.58 -2.74
CA THR A 31 21.08 -20.25 -2.12
C THR A 31 20.93 -19.88 -0.63
N PHE A 32 19.72 -20.01 -0.11
CA PHE A 32 19.46 -19.82 1.31
C PHE A 32 19.58 -21.16 2.05
N SER A 33 20.43 -21.20 3.06
CA SER A 33 20.53 -22.33 3.98
C SER A 33 19.40 -22.32 5.01
N ASP A 34 19.15 -23.45 5.66
CA ASP A 34 18.20 -23.54 6.77
C ASP A 34 18.52 -22.56 7.91
N LYS A 35 19.80 -22.24 8.11
CA LYS A 35 20.24 -21.22 9.09
C LYS A 35 19.82 -19.81 8.67
N ASP A 36 19.93 -19.48 7.39
CA ASP A 36 19.49 -18.18 6.87
C ASP A 36 17.97 -18.01 7.03
N ILE A 37 17.23 -19.07 6.72
CA ILE A 37 15.77 -19.09 6.88
C ILE A 37 15.35 -18.94 8.34
N ALA A 38 16.01 -19.66 9.23
CA ALA A 38 15.76 -19.58 10.67
C ALA A 38 16.09 -18.19 11.24
N ASP A 39 17.18 -17.57 10.78
CA ASP A 39 17.59 -16.22 11.19
C ASP A 39 16.55 -15.18 10.75
N ILE A 40 16.03 -15.27 9.51
CA ILE A 40 14.96 -14.38 9.02
C ILE A 40 13.66 -14.60 9.81
N LYS A 41 13.29 -15.85 10.09
CA LYS A 41 12.10 -16.18 10.90
C LYS A 41 12.15 -15.61 12.31
N ALA A 42 13.34 -15.53 12.90
CA ALA A 42 13.55 -15.02 14.26
C ALA A 42 13.43 -13.49 14.37
N GLN A 43 13.38 -12.75 13.26
CA GLN A 43 13.29 -11.30 13.30
C GLN A 43 11.91 -10.82 13.71
N SER A 44 11.85 -9.78 14.55
CA SER A 44 10.61 -9.24 15.11
C SER A 44 9.66 -8.61 14.07
N PHE A 45 10.15 -8.24 12.90
CA PHE A 45 9.37 -7.73 11.78
C PHE A 45 8.82 -8.83 10.87
N THR A 46 9.28 -10.08 11.02
CA THR A 46 8.87 -11.23 10.22
C THR A 46 7.65 -11.91 10.82
N LYS A 47 6.63 -12.15 10.02
CA LYS A 47 5.45 -12.95 10.40
C LYS A 47 5.58 -14.37 9.89
N GLU A 48 5.88 -14.52 8.60
CA GLU A 48 5.99 -15.83 7.96
C GLU A 48 7.07 -15.80 6.87
N VAL A 49 7.73 -16.94 6.64
CA VAL A 49 8.73 -17.10 5.58
C VAL A 49 8.41 -18.35 4.79
N GLY A 50 8.24 -18.19 3.49
CA GLY A 50 8.12 -19.25 2.49
C GLY A 50 9.37 -19.33 1.61
N ALA A 51 9.66 -20.50 1.11
CA ALA A 51 10.73 -20.70 0.14
C ALA A 51 10.18 -20.93 -1.27
N PHE A 52 10.82 -20.36 -2.28
CA PHE A 52 10.57 -20.74 -3.65
C PHE A 52 11.31 -22.06 -3.94
N THR A 53 10.56 -23.08 -4.32
CA THR A 53 11.13 -24.36 -4.75
C THR A 53 11.13 -24.40 -6.27
N PRO A 54 12.29 -24.34 -6.93
CA PRO A 54 12.38 -24.38 -8.40
C PRO A 54 12.27 -25.82 -8.92
N SER A 55 11.82 -25.95 -10.18
CA SER A 55 11.90 -27.21 -10.92
C SER A 55 13.37 -27.59 -11.17
N GLN A 56 13.75 -28.81 -10.82
CA GLN A 56 15.08 -29.39 -11.10
C GLN A 56 15.09 -30.18 -12.42
N PHE A 57 14.00 -30.19 -13.14
CA PHE A 57 13.77 -30.83 -14.42
C PHE A 57 13.50 -29.79 -15.51
N LYS A 58 13.63 -30.19 -16.77
CA LYS A 58 13.31 -29.32 -17.91
C LYS A 58 11.82 -29.36 -18.19
N VAL A 59 11.23 -28.20 -18.38
CA VAL A 59 9.82 -28.00 -18.71
C VAL A 59 9.71 -27.24 -20.01
N SER A 60 8.90 -27.71 -20.94
CA SER A 60 8.48 -26.92 -22.09
C SER A 60 6.96 -27.02 -22.25
N ALA A 61 6.33 -25.89 -22.51
CA ALA A 61 4.90 -25.86 -22.83
C ALA A 61 4.69 -25.73 -24.33
N GLY A 62 3.76 -26.52 -24.84
CA GLY A 62 3.25 -26.41 -26.18
C GLY A 62 1.78 -25.99 -26.16
N MET A 63 1.42 -25.06 -27.03
CA MET A 63 0.02 -24.73 -27.32
C MET A 63 -0.22 -24.96 -28.80
N GLY A 64 -1.07 -25.97 -29.09
CA GLY A 64 -1.55 -26.23 -30.44
C GLY A 64 -2.90 -25.53 -30.65
N MET A 65 -2.97 -24.55 -31.52
CA MET A 65 -4.23 -24.09 -32.11
C MET A 65 -4.41 -24.81 -33.44
N GLU A 66 -4.99 -26.02 -33.41
CA GLU A 66 -5.22 -26.85 -34.60
C GLU A 66 -5.98 -26.10 -35.70
N ARG A 67 -6.87 -25.21 -35.35
CA ARG A 67 -7.63 -24.35 -36.31
C ARG A 67 -6.80 -23.37 -37.12
N VAL A 68 -5.61 -23.03 -36.66
CA VAL A 68 -4.75 -21.95 -37.24
C VAL A 68 -3.40 -22.54 -37.71
N GLY A 69 -3.15 -23.84 -37.48
CA GLY A 69 -1.88 -24.50 -37.85
C GLY A 69 -0.66 -23.97 -37.05
N LEU A 70 -0.88 -23.33 -35.94
CA LEU A 70 0.18 -22.75 -35.12
C LEU A 70 0.54 -23.71 -33.98
N GLN A 71 1.75 -24.24 -33.99
CA GLN A 71 2.36 -24.89 -32.83
C GLN A 71 3.40 -23.97 -32.24
N ILE A 72 3.14 -23.47 -31.06
CA ILE A 72 4.10 -22.71 -30.30
C ILE A 72 4.61 -23.59 -29.17
N SER A 73 5.92 -23.75 -29.08
CA SER A 73 6.58 -24.41 -27.96
C SER A 73 7.60 -23.45 -27.35
N THR A 74 7.58 -23.32 -26.03
CA THR A 74 8.53 -22.49 -25.30
C THR A 74 9.01 -23.22 -24.06
N ASP A 75 10.27 -22.99 -23.70
CA ASP A 75 10.79 -23.47 -22.42
C ASP A 75 10.17 -22.64 -21.29
N MET A 76 9.83 -23.30 -20.21
CA MET A 76 9.23 -22.71 -19.03
C MET A 76 10.02 -23.09 -17.78
N PHE A 77 9.92 -22.25 -16.76
CA PHE A 77 10.45 -22.55 -15.44
C PHE A 77 9.30 -22.54 -14.45
N PHE A 78 9.11 -23.67 -13.79
CA PHE A 78 8.13 -23.80 -12.72
C PHE A 78 8.76 -23.55 -11.37
N GLU A 79 8.03 -22.87 -10.53
CA GLU A 79 8.34 -22.73 -9.12
C GLU A 79 7.10 -23.06 -8.29
N SER A 80 7.31 -23.42 -7.05
CA SER A 80 6.24 -23.51 -6.06
C SER A 80 6.56 -22.66 -4.86
N VAL A 81 5.53 -22.18 -4.18
CA VAL A 81 5.60 -21.48 -2.90
C VAL A 81 4.53 -22.05 -1.99
N PRO A 82 4.66 -21.93 -0.65
CA PRO A 82 3.59 -22.34 0.25
C PRO A 82 2.26 -21.67 -0.09
N ASP A 83 1.18 -22.42 -0.03
CA ASP A 83 -0.16 -22.00 -0.47
C ASP A 83 -0.62 -20.71 0.23
N GLY A 84 -0.16 -20.45 1.46
CA GLY A 84 -0.46 -19.21 2.21
C GLY A 84 0.03 -17.92 1.55
N PHE A 85 0.94 -18.01 0.59
CA PHE A 85 1.49 -16.87 -0.16
C PHE A 85 0.87 -16.68 -1.56
N VAL A 86 0.05 -17.64 -2.00
CA VAL A 86 -0.60 -17.56 -3.32
C VAL A 86 -1.77 -16.59 -3.26
N ASP A 87 -1.85 -15.66 -4.22
CA ASP A 87 -2.85 -14.59 -4.29
C ASP A 87 -4.02 -14.91 -5.24
N VAL A 88 -4.32 -16.18 -5.43
CA VAL A 88 -5.38 -16.68 -6.32
C VAL A 88 -6.25 -17.68 -5.55
N ASN A 89 -7.51 -17.83 -5.97
CA ASN A 89 -8.39 -18.85 -5.40
C ASN A 89 -7.82 -20.25 -5.60
N LEU A 90 -7.72 -21.02 -4.52
CA LEU A 90 -7.08 -22.33 -4.48
C LEU A 90 -8.05 -23.52 -4.72
N ASP A 91 -9.33 -23.28 -5.02
CA ASP A 91 -10.33 -24.37 -5.21
C ASP A 91 -9.90 -25.41 -6.25
N LYS A 92 -9.16 -24.98 -7.27
CA LYS A 92 -8.63 -25.83 -8.35
C LYS A 92 -7.11 -26.05 -8.25
N TRP A 93 -6.50 -25.69 -7.12
CA TRP A 93 -5.06 -25.75 -6.89
C TRP A 93 -4.63 -27.08 -6.28
N VAL A 94 -5.15 -28.19 -6.80
CA VAL A 94 -4.83 -29.53 -6.30
C VAL A 94 -4.24 -30.35 -7.44
N PHE A 95 -3.09 -30.95 -7.20
CA PHE A 95 -2.49 -31.94 -8.10
C PHE A 95 -2.78 -33.36 -7.61
N ASN A 96 -3.22 -34.22 -8.50
CA ASN A 96 -3.44 -35.64 -8.23
C ASN A 96 -2.63 -36.47 -9.25
N GLU A 97 -1.81 -37.37 -8.76
CA GLU A 97 -0.99 -38.25 -9.61
C GLU A 97 -1.83 -39.17 -10.55
N ASN A 98 -3.06 -39.50 -10.14
CA ASN A 98 -3.97 -40.32 -10.92
C ASN A 98 -4.68 -39.54 -12.06
N GLU A 99 -4.72 -38.22 -11.96
CA GLU A 99 -5.26 -37.33 -12.97
C GLU A 99 -4.16 -36.34 -13.40
N PRO A 100 -3.42 -36.63 -14.48
CA PRO A 100 -2.18 -35.88 -14.80
C PRO A 100 -2.47 -34.52 -15.43
N VAL A 101 -3.26 -33.70 -14.73
CA VAL A 101 -3.51 -32.31 -15.08
C VAL A 101 -2.78 -31.40 -14.07
N ILE A 102 -1.89 -30.57 -14.57
CA ILE A 102 -1.08 -29.66 -13.76
C ILE A 102 -1.82 -28.33 -13.67
N PRO A 103 -2.31 -27.91 -12.49
CA PRO A 103 -2.82 -26.55 -12.32
C PRO A 103 -1.67 -25.56 -12.32
N ILE A 104 -1.83 -24.47 -13.07
CA ILE A 104 -0.78 -23.47 -13.31
C ILE A 104 -1.33 -22.09 -12.99
N ILE A 105 -0.58 -21.30 -12.23
CA ILE A 105 -0.82 -19.87 -12.05
C ILE A 105 0.27 -19.12 -12.83
N ILE A 106 -0.16 -18.16 -13.63
CA ILE A 106 0.74 -17.36 -14.48
C ILE A 106 0.78 -15.91 -13.96
N PRO A 107 1.94 -15.22 -14.01
CA PRO A 107 2.00 -13.79 -13.77
C PRO A 107 1.08 -13.03 -14.73
N ARG A 108 0.28 -12.11 -14.22
CA ARG A 108 -0.60 -11.26 -15.05
C ARG A 108 0.18 -10.45 -16.08
N ASN A 109 1.42 -10.09 -15.77
CA ASN A 109 2.31 -9.42 -16.72
C ASN A 109 2.54 -10.22 -18.00
N TYR A 110 2.50 -11.55 -17.97
CA TYR A 110 2.68 -12.37 -19.17
C TYR A 110 1.48 -12.26 -20.11
N LEU A 111 0.27 -12.17 -19.57
CA LEU A 111 -0.93 -11.89 -20.36
C LEU A 111 -0.86 -10.49 -20.99
N ASN A 112 -0.39 -9.51 -20.25
CA ASN A 112 -0.19 -8.15 -20.77
C ASN A 112 0.88 -8.10 -21.87
N LEU A 113 2.01 -8.80 -21.68
CA LEU A 113 3.06 -8.90 -22.69
C LEU A 113 2.54 -9.60 -23.97
N TYR A 114 1.74 -10.63 -23.82
CA TYR A 114 1.09 -11.27 -24.96
C TYR A 114 0.16 -10.27 -25.66
N ASN A 115 -0.78 -9.68 -24.95
CA ASN A 115 -1.82 -8.84 -25.53
C ASN A 115 -1.29 -7.55 -26.18
N PHE A 116 -0.37 -6.86 -25.53
CA PHE A 116 0.12 -5.55 -25.98
C PHE A 116 1.46 -5.60 -26.72
N GLY A 117 2.20 -6.69 -26.58
CA GLY A 117 3.46 -6.89 -27.28
C GLY A 117 3.32 -7.86 -28.46
N PHE A 118 3.07 -9.14 -28.16
CA PHE A 118 3.14 -10.21 -29.14
C PHE A 118 1.91 -10.27 -30.06
N ALA A 119 0.71 -10.27 -29.52
CA ALA A 119 -0.53 -10.40 -30.28
C ALA A 119 -0.69 -9.27 -31.28
N GLN A 120 -0.41 -8.03 -30.86
CA GLN A 120 -0.51 -6.86 -31.70
C GLN A 120 0.49 -6.90 -32.88
N SER A 121 1.75 -7.31 -32.62
CA SER A 121 2.78 -7.38 -33.64
C SER A 121 2.57 -8.49 -34.70
N ARG A 122 1.74 -9.49 -34.36
CA ARG A 122 1.44 -10.66 -35.21
C ARG A 122 0.00 -10.72 -35.72
N SER A 123 -0.80 -9.67 -35.48
CA SER A 123 -2.24 -9.62 -35.82
C SER A 123 -3.03 -10.79 -35.23
N LEU A 124 -2.64 -11.23 -34.03
CA LEU A 124 -3.32 -12.27 -33.29
C LEU A 124 -4.39 -11.65 -32.36
N PRO A 125 -5.45 -12.42 -32.00
CA PRO A 125 -6.46 -11.93 -31.08
C PRO A 125 -5.88 -11.71 -29.69
N GLN A 126 -6.34 -10.65 -29.01
CA GLN A 126 -6.08 -10.46 -27.58
C GLN A 126 -6.85 -11.50 -26.77
N LEU A 127 -6.24 -11.97 -25.70
CA LEU A 127 -6.81 -13.00 -24.83
C LEU A 127 -7.24 -12.38 -23.50
N SER A 128 -8.45 -12.72 -23.04
CA SER A 128 -8.88 -12.43 -21.68
C SER A 128 -8.43 -13.55 -20.73
N GLU A 129 -8.42 -13.25 -19.42
CA GLU A 129 -8.11 -14.27 -18.40
C GLU A 129 -9.03 -15.48 -18.49
N GLY A 130 -10.33 -15.26 -18.73
CA GLY A 130 -11.30 -16.35 -18.91
C GLY A 130 -11.01 -17.23 -20.11
N VAL A 131 -10.58 -16.65 -21.24
CA VAL A 131 -10.19 -17.41 -22.43
C VAL A 131 -8.91 -18.20 -22.18
N MET A 132 -7.92 -17.60 -21.52
CA MET A 132 -6.68 -18.30 -21.16
C MET A 132 -6.91 -19.47 -20.21
N GLY A 133 -7.86 -19.36 -19.26
CA GLY A 133 -8.25 -20.45 -18.36
C GLY A 133 -8.95 -21.63 -19.06
N MET A 134 -9.39 -21.46 -20.31
CA MET A 134 -9.98 -22.54 -21.13
C MET A 134 -8.94 -23.23 -22.03
N VAL A 135 -7.71 -22.70 -22.08
CA VAL A 135 -6.66 -23.26 -22.93
C VAL A 135 -5.95 -24.38 -22.18
N ASN A 136 -5.96 -25.58 -22.78
CA ASN A 136 -5.14 -26.67 -22.30
C ASN A 136 -3.74 -26.57 -22.90
N LEU A 137 -2.74 -26.57 -22.04
CA LEU A 137 -1.34 -26.58 -22.43
C LEU A 137 -0.80 -28.01 -22.45
N ASP A 138 0.01 -28.35 -23.44
CA ASP A 138 0.80 -29.57 -23.44
C ASP A 138 2.13 -29.32 -22.74
N ILE A 139 2.25 -29.79 -21.52
CA ILE A 139 3.45 -29.59 -20.68
C ILE A 139 4.34 -30.82 -20.83
N ARG A 140 5.50 -30.63 -21.45
CA ARG A 140 6.53 -31.66 -21.60
C ARG A 140 7.55 -31.50 -20.51
N ILE A 141 7.72 -32.55 -19.73
CA ILE A 141 8.70 -32.65 -18.66
C ILE A 141 9.76 -33.65 -19.04
N SER A 142 11.01 -33.32 -18.82
CA SER A 142 12.13 -34.21 -19.06
C SER A 142 13.23 -34.06 -18.00
N GLY A 143 13.71 -35.20 -17.51
CA GLY A 143 14.78 -35.29 -16.53
C GLY A 143 15.11 -36.77 -16.23
N ASP A 144 16.30 -37.04 -15.79
CA ASP A 144 16.80 -38.38 -15.47
C ASP A 144 16.47 -39.44 -16.53
N GLY A 145 16.64 -39.08 -17.81
CA GLY A 145 16.34 -39.98 -18.91
C GLY A 145 14.85 -40.22 -19.21
N ARG A 146 13.95 -39.68 -18.41
CA ARG A 146 12.49 -39.76 -18.59
C ARG A 146 11.97 -38.57 -19.37
N ARG A 147 10.90 -38.78 -20.13
CA ARG A 147 10.16 -37.70 -20.80
C ARG A 147 8.67 -38.07 -20.79
N GLU A 148 7.89 -37.16 -20.23
CA GLU A 148 6.43 -37.32 -20.14
C GLU A 148 5.71 -36.05 -20.58
N VAL A 149 4.45 -36.21 -21.00
CA VAL A 149 3.58 -35.12 -21.44
C VAL A 149 2.35 -35.09 -20.55
N PHE A 150 2.12 -33.93 -19.93
CA PHE A 150 0.98 -33.66 -19.07
C PHE A 150 0.08 -32.60 -19.71
N LYS A 151 -1.19 -32.60 -19.32
CA LYS A 151 -2.04 -31.44 -19.60
C LYS A 151 -1.87 -30.39 -18.52
N GLY A 152 -1.64 -29.12 -18.90
CA GLY A 152 -1.60 -27.99 -18.01
C GLY A 152 -2.87 -27.16 -18.13
N ASN A 153 -3.44 -26.76 -17.00
CA ASN A 153 -4.59 -25.88 -16.95
C ASN A 153 -4.25 -24.59 -16.19
N ILE A 154 -4.51 -23.44 -16.80
CA ILE A 154 -4.31 -22.15 -16.14
C ILE A 154 -5.51 -21.91 -15.23
N VAL A 155 -5.27 -21.96 -13.91
CA VAL A 155 -6.31 -21.80 -12.88
C VAL A 155 -6.40 -20.39 -12.34
N GLY A 156 -5.40 -19.54 -12.63
CA GLY A 156 -5.43 -18.15 -12.19
C GLY A 156 -4.23 -17.32 -12.66
N PHE A 157 -4.30 -16.04 -12.34
CA PHE A 157 -3.27 -15.04 -12.67
C PHE A 157 -2.83 -14.31 -11.41
N SER A 158 -1.54 -14.42 -11.08
CA SER A 158 -0.97 -13.70 -9.96
C SER A 158 -0.65 -12.24 -10.34
N ASN A 159 -1.04 -11.32 -9.49
CA ASN A 159 -0.64 -9.91 -9.58
C ASN A 159 0.65 -9.63 -8.79
N ARG A 160 1.07 -10.57 -7.98
CA ARG A 160 2.10 -10.37 -6.97
C ARG A 160 3.35 -11.17 -7.23
N LEU A 161 3.21 -12.38 -7.75
CA LEU A 161 4.31 -13.29 -7.99
C LEU A 161 4.66 -13.29 -9.48
N ASN A 162 5.90 -12.92 -9.78
CA ASN A 162 6.39 -12.76 -11.16
C ASN A 162 7.06 -14.05 -11.65
N THR A 163 6.42 -15.19 -11.39
CA THR A 163 6.90 -16.52 -11.80
C THR A 163 5.70 -17.43 -12.07
N ILE A 164 5.93 -18.47 -12.87
CA ILE A 164 4.91 -19.47 -13.15
C ILE A 164 4.88 -20.46 -12.01
N LEU A 165 3.73 -20.51 -11.32
CA LEU A 165 3.56 -21.35 -10.14
C LEU A 165 2.83 -22.65 -10.48
N VAL A 166 3.25 -23.69 -9.76
CA VAL A 166 2.58 -25.00 -9.68
C VAL A 166 2.45 -25.39 -8.20
N PRO A 167 1.50 -26.27 -7.83
CA PRO A 167 1.34 -26.72 -6.46
C PRO A 167 2.61 -27.34 -5.88
N GLU A 168 2.85 -27.14 -4.58
CA GLU A 168 3.99 -27.77 -3.89
C GLU A 168 3.95 -29.30 -3.99
N THR A 169 2.75 -29.89 -3.96
CA THR A 169 2.56 -31.34 -4.11
C THR A 169 3.07 -31.83 -5.46
N PHE A 170 2.74 -31.12 -6.54
CA PHE A 170 3.26 -31.42 -7.86
C PHE A 170 4.78 -31.23 -7.93
N MET A 171 5.30 -30.09 -7.43
CA MET A 171 6.73 -29.78 -7.50
C MET A 171 7.57 -30.82 -6.79
N ARG A 172 7.15 -31.24 -5.60
CA ARG A 172 7.83 -32.29 -4.84
C ARG A 172 7.85 -33.62 -5.60
N TRP A 173 6.68 -34.09 -6.03
CA TRP A 173 6.54 -35.31 -6.82
C TRP A 173 7.39 -35.27 -8.10
N ALA A 174 7.35 -34.16 -8.83
CA ALA A 174 8.06 -34.04 -10.10
C ALA A 174 9.59 -33.96 -9.89
N ASN A 175 10.08 -33.23 -8.88
CA ASN A 175 11.50 -33.19 -8.56
C ASN A 175 12.02 -34.59 -8.14
N GLU A 176 11.25 -35.33 -7.34
CA GLU A 176 11.61 -36.71 -6.96
C GLU A 176 11.59 -37.67 -8.15
N SER A 177 10.66 -37.51 -9.08
CA SER A 177 10.48 -38.41 -10.23
C SER A 177 11.45 -38.15 -11.37
N PHE A 178 11.76 -36.86 -11.65
CA PHE A 178 12.55 -36.43 -12.81
C PHE A 178 13.94 -35.91 -12.49
N ALA A 179 14.26 -35.69 -11.19
CA ALA A 179 15.58 -35.24 -10.76
C ALA A 179 15.94 -35.87 -9.39
N PRO A 180 15.90 -37.21 -9.24
CA PRO A 180 16.14 -37.85 -7.95
C PRO A 180 17.53 -37.53 -7.42
N GLY A 181 17.63 -37.27 -6.12
CA GLY A 181 18.90 -36.99 -5.43
C GLY A 181 19.44 -35.55 -5.59
N THR A 182 18.78 -34.70 -6.35
CA THR A 182 19.15 -33.29 -6.46
C THR A 182 18.58 -32.52 -5.28
N LYS A 183 19.47 -32.00 -4.40
CA LYS A 183 19.03 -31.08 -3.33
C LYS A 183 18.77 -29.70 -3.92
N SER A 184 17.54 -29.25 -3.80
CA SER A 184 17.14 -27.90 -4.18
C SER A 184 17.18 -26.98 -2.96
N GLU A 185 18.25 -26.21 -2.81
CA GLU A 185 18.23 -25.10 -1.88
C GLU A 185 17.55 -23.88 -2.52
N PRO A 186 16.68 -23.16 -1.82
CA PRO A 186 15.94 -22.04 -2.41
C PRO A 186 16.86 -20.87 -2.76
N LEU A 187 16.69 -20.33 -3.97
CA LEU A 187 17.38 -19.13 -4.44
C LEU A 187 16.67 -17.85 -3.98
N ARG A 188 15.36 -17.97 -3.73
CA ARG A 188 14.49 -16.87 -3.34
C ARG A 188 13.60 -17.27 -2.16
N LEU A 189 13.33 -16.32 -1.29
CA LEU A 189 12.37 -16.47 -0.20
C LEU A 189 11.27 -15.44 -0.35
N ILE A 190 10.07 -15.80 0.09
CA ILE A 190 8.97 -14.86 0.29
C ILE A 190 8.78 -14.66 1.79
N VAL A 191 8.82 -13.40 2.22
CA VAL A 191 8.77 -13.02 3.63
C VAL A 191 7.58 -12.12 3.87
N GLU A 192 6.62 -12.58 4.68
CA GLU A 192 5.54 -11.73 5.17
C GLU A 192 6.08 -10.87 6.32
N VAL A 193 5.94 -9.56 6.19
CA VAL A 193 6.43 -8.58 7.16
C VAL A 193 5.28 -7.86 7.83
N THR A 194 5.53 -7.33 9.03
CA THR A 194 4.54 -6.56 9.79
C THR A 194 4.23 -5.22 9.12
N SER A 195 5.26 -4.59 8.55
CA SER A 195 5.15 -3.33 7.80
C SER A 195 6.33 -3.18 6.87
N LEU A 196 6.07 -2.82 5.62
CA LEU A 196 7.12 -2.50 4.62
C LEU A 196 7.88 -1.20 4.93
N THR A 197 7.36 -0.38 5.85
CA THR A 197 7.97 0.89 6.26
C THR A 197 8.81 0.80 7.54
N ASP A 198 9.07 -0.40 8.04
CA ASP A 198 9.92 -0.60 9.23
C ASP A 198 11.41 -0.48 8.85
N ASP A 199 12.10 0.53 9.38
CA ASP A 199 13.52 0.78 9.10
C ASP A 199 14.43 -0.39 9.51
N ARG A 200 14.02 -1.17 10.52
CA ARG A 200 14.77 -2.36 11.00
C ARG A 200 14.85 -3.42 9.92
N PHE A 201 13.77 -3.60 9.20
CA PHE A 201 13.67 -4.50 8.07
C PHE A 201 14.65 -4.10 6.94
N ALA A 202 14.58 -2.85 6.45
CA ALA A 202 15.44 -2.38 5.38
C ALA A 202 16.95 -2.48 5.74
N LYS A 203 17.28 -2.15 6.99
CA LYS A 203 18.64 -2.25 7.53
C LYS A 203 19.12 -3.70 7.57
N TYR A 204 18.32 -4.62 8.11
CA TYR A 204 18.69 -6.03 8.23
C TYR A 204 19.02 -6.65 6.86
N PHE A 205 18.14 -6.47 5.86
CA PHE A 205 18.35 -7.04 4.53
C PHE A 205 19.58 -6.43 3.82
N LYS A 206 19.81 -5.13 4.01
CA LYS A 206 20.99 -4.46 3.50
C LYS A 206 22.28 -4.98 4.15
N ASP A 207 22.29 -5.13 5.47
CA ASP A 207 23.47 -5.57 6.23
C ASP A 207 23.82 -7.04 5.92
N LYS A 208 22.82 -7.88 5.65
CA LYS A 208 23.00 -9.27 5.20
C LYS A 208 23.38 -9.38 3.72
N GLY A 209 23.34 -8.30 2.95
CA GLY A 209 23.62 -8.32 1.53
C GLY A 209 22.55 -9.03 0.71
N TYR A 210 21.31 -9.01 1.19
CA TYR A 210 20.18 -9.53 0.45
C TYR A 210 19.64 -8.48 -0.51
N ASP A 211 19.08 -8.94 -1.62
CA ASP A 211 18.38 -8.12 -2.60
C ASP A 211 16.87 -8.40 -2.50
N THR A 212 16.06 -7.41 -2.76
CA THR A 212 14.61 -7.55 -2.67
C THR A 212 13.99 -7.29 -4.04
N GLU A 213 13.22 -8.25 -4.54
CA GLU A 213 12.49 -8.09 -5.80
C GLU A 213 11.39 -7.03 -5.68
N GLY A 214 11.39 -6.13 -6.65
CA GLY A 214 10.34 -5.12 -6.87
C GLY A 214 10.57 -3.81 -6.14
N ASP A 215 9.92 -2.77 -6.67
CA ASP A 215 9.91 -1.37 -6.19
C ASP A 215 9.29 -1.19 -4.77
N LYS A 216 9.07 -2.27 -4.02
CA LYS A 216 8.40 -2.19 -2.71
C LYS A 216 9.24 -1.49 -1.64
N LEU A 217 10.57 -1.59 -1.71
CA LEU A 217 11.47 -0.76 -0.89
C LEU A 217 11.41 0.71 -1.31
N ASP A 218 11.24 0.98 -2.60
CA ASP A 218 11.06 2.34 -3.11
C ASP A 218 9.65 2.85 -2.82
N ALA A 219 8.63 2.01 -2.82
CA ALA A 219 7.30 2.35 -2.32
C ALA A 219 7.31 2.69 -0.82
N GLY A 220 8.11 1.99 -0.02
CA GLY A 220 8.36 2.33 1.38
C GLY A 220 9.01 3.71 1.54
N LYS A 221 10.06 4.00 0.76
CA LYS A 221 10.70 5.32 0.73
C LYS A 221 9.74 6.42 0.26
N THR A 222 8.94 6.16 -0.77
CA THR A 222 7.92 7.09 -1.27
C THR A 222 6.87 7.37 -0.19
N THR A 223 6.40 6.36 0.52
CA THR A 223 5.46 6.52 1.63
C THR A 223 6.08 7.31 2.79
N TRP A 224 7.33 7.04 3.14
CA TRP A 224 8.06 7.82 4.14
C TRP A 224 8.21 9.29 3.71
N PHE A 225 8.62 9.53 2.48
CA PHE A 225 8.74 10.88 1.91
C PHE A 225 7.40 11.63 1.94
N LEU A 226 6.30 10.97 1.58
CA LEU A 226 4.95 11.56 1.69
C LEU A 226 4.58 11.89 3.15
N LYS A 227 4.90 11.02 4.11
CA LYS A 227 4.69 11.31 5.55
C LYS A 227 5.48 12.53 6.01
N VAL A 228 6.73 12.69 5.55
CA VAL A 228 7.57 13.86 5.84
C VAL A 228 6.94 15.12 5.26
N ILE A 229 6.51 15.09 3.99
CA ILE A 229 5.83 16.25 3.36
C ILE A 229 4.58 16.63 4.13
N VAL A 230 3.72 15.66 4.45
CA VAL A 230 2.50 15.89 5.24
C VAL A 230 2.86 16.47 6.62
N GLY A 231 3.90 15.95 7.27
CA GLY A 231 4.40 16.48 8.53
C GLY A 231 4.84 17.96 8.45
N ILE A 232 5.57 18.32 7.39
CA ILE A 232 5.97 19.70 7.13
C ILE A 232 4.76 20.61 6.93
N VAL A 233 3.80 20.19 6.09
CA VAL A 233 2.57 20.96 5.82
C VAL A 233 1.76 21.16 7.10
N LEU A 234 1.61 20.12 7.92
CA LEU A 234 0.94 20.22 9.21
C LEU A 234 1.67 21.16 10.17
N SER A 235 2.99 21.14 10.21
CA SER A 235 3.80 22.03 11.05
C SER A 235 3.64 23.49 10.64
N VAL A 236 3.68 23.78 9.35
CA VAL A 236 3.43 25.12 8.79
C VAL A 236 2.01 25.58 9.10
N GLY A 237 1.01 24.69 8.92
CA GLY A 237 -0.38 24.97 9.26
C GLY A 237 -0.57 25.29 10.75
N LEU A 238 0.11 24.57 11.64
CA LEU A 238 0.10 24.84 13.08
C LEU A 238 0.70 26.21 13.39
N LEU A 239 1.86 26.56 12.81
CA LEU A 239 2.49 27.88 12.99
C LEU A 239 1.58 29.02 12.55
N ILE A 240 0.94 28.88 11.37
CA ILE A 240 -0.02 29.87 10.86
C ILE A 240 -1.21 29.99 11.81
N SER A 241 -1.71 28.88 12.34
CA SER A 241 -2.82 28.88 13.31
C SER A 241 -2.47 29.61 14.59
N VAL A 242 -1.29 29.39 15.15
CA VAL A 242 -0.80 30.08 16.36
C VAL A 242 -0.63 31.59 16.10
N LEU A 243 -0.06 31.95 14.96
CA LEU A 243 0.11 33.38 14.59
C LEU A 243 -1.24 34.06 14.38
N SER A 244 -2.17 33.39 13.69
CA SER A 244 -3.53 33.93 13.47
C SER A 244 -4.28 34.11 14.78
N PHE A 245 -4.12 33.17 15.72
CA PHE A 245 -4.67 33.28 17.07
C PHE A 245 -4.12 34.50 17.83
N TYR A 246 -2.80 34.73 17.77
CA TYR A 246 -2.15 35.87 18.38
C TYR A 246 -2.65 37.19 17.79
N ILE A 247 -2.74 37.32 16.46
CA ILE A 247 -3.26 38.50 15.76
C ILE A 247 -4.71 38.79 16.16
N LEU A 248 -5.54 37.73 16.22
CA LEU A 248 -6.94 37.89 16.62
C LEU A 248 -7.05 38.38 18.08
N MET A 249 -6.25 37.83 18.98
CA MET A 249 -6.18 38.29 20.37
C MET A 249 -5.78 39.80 20.47
N LEU A 250 -4.75 40.17 19.70
CA LEU A 250 -4.29 41.55 19.66
C LEU A 250 -5.37 42.51 19.11
N SER A 251 -6.07 42.08 18.06
CA SER A 251 -7.17 42.83 17.43
C SER A 251 -8.32 43.08 18.43
N ILE A 252 -8.72 42.05 19.19
CA ILE A 252 -9.76 42.19 20.22
C ILE A 252 -9.28 43.12 21.33
N TYR A 253 -8.02 42.99 21.76
CA TYR A 253 -7.45 43.87 22.78
C TYR A 253 -7.49 45.36 22.35
N LEU A 254 -7.02 45.63 21.12
CA LEU A 254 -7.05 46.98 20.55
C LEU A 254 -8.45 47.52 20.35
N LEU A 255 -9.41 46.68 19.92
CA LEU A 255 -10.82 47.07 19.78
C LEU A 255 -11.42 47.49 21.10
N LEU A 256 -11.19 46.71 22.17
CA LEU A 256 -11.66 47.04 23.53
C LEU A 256 -10.96 48.31 24.08
N GLN A 257 -9.65 48.45 23.86
CA GLN A 257 -8.88 49.64 24.28
C GLN A 257 -9.40 50.91 23.57
N LYS A 258 -9.67 50.87 22.27
CA LYS A 258 -10.23 51.99 21.51
C LYS A 258 -11.62 52.41 22.00
N ASN A 259 -12.40 51.46 22.53
CA ASN A 259 -13.76 51.71 23.01
C ASN A 259 -13.85 51.82 24.54
N THR A 260 -12.72 51.97 25.25
CA THR A 260 -12.70 52.01 26.73
C THR A 260 -13.66 53.05 27.30
N THR A 261 -13.66 54.29 26.77
CA THR A 261 -14.56 55.35 27.26
C THR A 261 -16.04 55.00 27.07
N LYS A 262 -16.40 54.32 25.96
CA LYS A 262 -17.79 53.88 25.75
C LYS A 262 -18.18 52.77 26.73
N LEU A 263 -17.25 51.82 26.95
CA LEU A 263 -17.44 50.74 27.92
C LEU A 263 -17.59 51.27 29.34
N GLU A 264 -16.78 52.25 29.73
CA GLU A 264 -16.86 52.93 31.02
C GLU A 264 -18.20 53.65 31.22
N ASN A 265 -18.66 54.41 30.22
CA ASN A 265 -19.95 55.08 30.25
C ASN A 265 -21.11 54.10 30.45
N LEU A 266 -21.08 52.97 29.74
CA LEU A 266 -22.09 51.90 29.90
C LEU A 266 -22.09 51.30 31.32
N LEU A 267 -20.90 51.09 31.89
CA LEU A 267 -20.74 50.61 33.25
C LEU A 267 -21.24 51.62 34.31
N LEU A 268 -20.98 52.91 34.09
CA LEU A 268 -21.44 53.99 34.97
C LEU A 268 -22.97 54.18 34.95
N ILE A 269 -23.61 53.92 33.81
CA ILE A 269 -25.09 53.97 33.68
C ILE A 269 -25.72 52.72 34.34
N GLY A 270 -24.91 51.78 34.86
CA GLY A 270 -25.43 50.64 35.62
C GLY A 270 -25.54 49.32 34.84
N TYR A 271 -24.97 49.22 33.63
CA TYR A 271 -24.91 47.93 32.93
C TYR A 271 -23.88 47.00 33.60
N SER A 272 -24.28 45.76 33.82
CA SER A 272 -23.34 44.77 34.38
C SER A 272 -22.21 44.45 33.43
N PRO A 273 -20.95 44.23 33.92
CA PRO A 273 -19.79 43.87 33.07
C PRO A 273 -20.04 42.70 32.15
N ALA A 274 -20.88 41.73 32.59
CA ALA A 274 -21.23 40.58 31.80
C ALA A 274 -22.11 40.94 30.58
N LYS A 275 -23.07 41.85 30.71
CA LYS A 275 -23.90 42.33 29.58
C LYS A 275 -23.09 43.11 28.56
N VAL A 276 -22.16 43.97 29.05
CA VAL A 276 -21.27 44.73 28.19
C VAL A 276 -20.31 43.81 27.40
N ALA A 277 -19.77 42.80 28.08
CA ALA A 277 -18.90 41.80 27.43
C ALA A 277 -19.64 40.95 26.40
N LEU A 278 -20.92 40.63 26.63
CA LEU A 278 -21.73 39.73 25.78
C LEU A 278 -21.79 40.21 24.32
N PHE A 279 -21.96 41.52 24.12
CA PHE A 279 -22.02 42.07 22.74
C PHE A 279 -20.74 41.78 21.95
N TYR A 280 -19.57 42.01 22.53
CA TYR A 280 -18.28 41.76 21.90
C TYR A 280 -18.01 40.26 21.73
N GLN A 281 -18.48 39.43 22.69
CA GLN A 281 -18.40 37.96 22.59
C GLN A 281 -19.23 37.44 21.44
N LEU A 282 -20.47 37.88 21.28
CA LEU A 282 -21.34 37.51 20.20
C LEU A 282 -20.78 37.93 18.82
N LEU A 283 -20.20 39.13 18.73
CA LEU A 283 -19.57 39.62 17.51
C LEU A 283 -18.39 38.75 17.09
N THR A 284 -17.49 38.45 18.04
CA THR A 284 -16.31 37.61 17.76
C THR A 284 -16.69 36.16 17.48
N LEU A 285 -17.68 35.62 18.18
CA LEU A 285 -18.20 34.26 17.93
C LEU A 285 -18.84 34.17 16.54
N GLY A 286 -19.63 35.16 16.16
CA GLY A 286 -20.25 35.22 14.84
C GLY A 286 -19.23 35.28 13.70
N LEU A 287 -18.18 36.13 13.86
CA LEU A 287 -17.07 36.20 12.92
C LEU A 287 -16.33 34.86 12.78
N ASN A 288 -16.00 34.24 13.90
CA ASN A 288 -15.34 32.93 13.90
C ASN A 288 -16.22 31.85 13.26
N ALA A 289 -17.53 31.88 13.47
CA ALA A 289 -18.46 30.93 12.84
C ALA A 289 -18.50 31.11 11.31
N ILE A 290 -18.51 32.35 10.83
CA ILE A 290 -18.43 32.64 9.37
C ILE A 290 -17.14 32.10 8.80
N VAL A 291 -16.00 32.34 9.46
CA VAL A 291 -14.70 31.81 9.03
C VAL A 291 -14.68 30.29 8.99
N LEU A 292 -15.25 29.62 10.01
CA LEU A 292 -15.37 28.16 10.02
C LEU A 292 -16.17 27.63 8.83
N VAL A 293 -17.34 28.23 8.56
CA VAL A 293 -18.21 27.83 7.44
C VAL A 293 -17.49 28.01 6.09
N LEU A 294 -16.84 29.16 5.91
CA LEU A 294 -16.05 29.44 4.71
C LEU A 294 -14.89 28.44 4.54
N SER A 295 -14.17 28.16 5.63
CA SER A 295 -13.05 27.20 5.61
C SER A 295 -13.50 25.79 5.24
N ILE A 296 -14.61 25.31 5.85
CA ILE A 296 -15.18 24.01 5.52
C ILE A 296 -15.64 23.99 4.06
N SER A 297 -16.29 25.04 3.58
CA SER A 297 -16.75 25.12 2.19
C SER A 297 -15.60 25.04 1.18
N ILE A 298 -14.51 25.76 1.47
CA ILE A 298 -13.29 25.73 0.63
C ILE A 298 -12.68 24.33 0.64
N VAL A 299 -12.54 23.71 1.80
CA VAL A 299 -11.98 22.34 1.92
C VAL A 299 -12.81 21.33 1.13
N LEU A 300 -14.13 21.40 1.23
CA LEU A 300 -15.04 20.50 0.49
C LEU A 300 -14.96 20.73 -1.03
N TYR A 301 -14.90 21.99 -1.46
CA TYR A 301 -14.77 22.35 -2.87
C TYR A 301 -13.45 21.85 -3.48
N VAL A 302 -12.32 22.15 -2.82
CA VAL A 302 -10.99 21.72 -3.27
C VAL A 302 -10.90 20.19 -3.28
N ARG A 303 -11.46 19.54 -2.25
CA ARG A 303 -11.47 18.08 -2.22
C ARG A 303 -12.27 17.49 -3.38
N GLY A 304 -13.46 18.03 -3.68
CA GLY A 304 -14.28 17.55 -4.81
C GLY A 304 -13.51 17.61 -6.14
N SER A 305 -12.87 18.73 -6.41
CA SER A 305 -12.06 18.91 -7.62
C SER A 305 -10.86 17.97 -7.67
N TYR A 306 -10.15 17.81 -6.53
CA TYR A 306 -8.98 16.97 -6.43
C TYR A 306 -9.33 15.46 -6.52
N MET A 307 -10.43 15.02 -5.90
CA MET A 307 -10.86 13.61 -5.95
C MET A 307 -11.34 13.22 -7.35
N GLU A 308 -11.93 14.12 -8.11
CA GLU A 308 -12.30 13.86 -9.50
C GLU A 308 -11.08 13.55 -10.37
N TRP A 309 -9.97 14.28 -10.17
CA TRP A 309 -8.71 14.04 -10.87
C TRP A 309 -8.06 12.72 -10.46
N ILE A 310 -8.02 12.45 -9.17
CA ILE A 310 -7.44 11.20 -8.64
C ILE A 310 -8.26 9.99 -9.08
N GLY A 311 -9.59 10.06 -9.04
CA GLY A 311 -10.46 8.97 -9.49
C GLY A 311 -10.27 8.59 -10.96
N LYS A 312 -9.89 9.56 -11.83
CA LYS A 312 -9.51 9.29 -13.22
C LYS A 312 -8.18 8.57 -13.35
N LEU A 313 -7.21 8.87 -12.49
CA LEU A 313 -5.87 8.27 -12.52
C LEU A 313 -5.81 6.92 -11.76
N PHE A 314 -6.56 6.78 -10.69
CA PHE A 314 -6.54 5.62 -9.80
C PHE A 314 -7.96 5.21 -9.40
N PRO A 315 -8.70 4.48 -10.25
CA PRO A 315 -10.09 4.10 -9.98
C PRO A 315 -10.31 3.23 -8.73
N GLN A 316 -9.25 2.64 -8.19
CA GLN A 316 -9.30 1.71 -7.05
C GLN A 316 -8.94 2.36 -5.71
N LEU A 317 -8.68 3.68 -5.67
CA LEU A 317 -8.35 4.35 -4.42
C LEU A 317 -9.61 4.59 -3.58
N TYR A 318 -9.57 4.12 -2.33
CA TYR A 318 -10.62 4.35 -1.36
C TYR A 318 -10.71 5.83 -0.98
N GLU A 319 -11.88 6.41 -1.05
CA GLU A 319 -12.11 7.80 -0.64
C GLU A 319 -11.92 7.95 0.89
N GLY A 320 -10.86 8.62 1.31
CA GLY A 320 -10.62 8.94 2.71
C GLY A 320 -11.77 9.77 3.32
N SER A 321 -12.08 9.54 4.60
CA SER A 321 -13.15 10.24 5.31
C SER A 321 -12.83 11.74 5.54
N VAL A 322 -13.79 12.62 5.24
CA VAL A 322 -13.70 14.08 5.51
C VAL A 322 -13.90 14.38 6.99
N TRP A 323 -14.52 13.47 7.72
CA TRP A 323 -14.92 13.67 9.10
C TRP A 323 -13.77 14.09 10.02
N GLN A 324 -12.57 13.55 9.80
CA GLN A 324 -11.40 13.90 10.58
C GLN A 324 -11.00 15.37 10.42
N ALA A 325 -11.01 15.89 9.19
CA ALA A 325 -10.71 17.29 8.92
C ALA A 325 -11.78 18.23 9.51
N MET A 326 -13.06 17.86 9.40
CA MET A 326 -14.16 18.63 10.02
C MET A 326 -14.01 18.65 11.53
N LEU A 327 -13.68 17.54 12.18
CA LEU A 327 -13.48 17.45 13.62
C LEU A 327 -12.38 18.38 14.09
N VAL A 328 -11.24 18.41 13.39
CA VAL A 328 -10.13 19.33 13.68
C VAL A 328 -10.58 20.78 13.55
N GLY A 329 -11.31 21.13 12.50
CA GLY A 329 -11.86 22.47 12.31
C GLY A 329 -12.80 22.91 13.45
N VAL A 330 -13.69 22.03 13.88
CA VAL A 330 -14.62 22.30 15.00
C VAL A 330 -13.87 22.42 16.33
N LEU A 331 -12.85 21.59 16.59
CA LEU A 331 -12.02 21.68 17.79
C LEU A 331 -11.23 23.01 17.84
N LEU A 332 -10.67 23.44 16.73
CA LEU A 332 -9.98 24.74 16.64
C LEU A 332 -10.97 25.90 16.88
N PHE A 333 -12.14 25.86 16.26
CA PHE A 333 -13.19 26.84 16.49
C PHE A 333 -13.60 26.93 17.96
N ALA A 334 -13.84 25.78 18.61
CA ALA A 334 -14.19 25.72 20.02
C ALA A 334 -13.09 26.30 20.91
N GLY A 335 -11.84 25.93 20.69
CA GLY A 335 -10.69 26.44 21.44
C GLY A 335 -10.54 27.95 21.31
N VAL A 336 -10.56 28.49 20.08
CA VAL A 336 -10.48 29.94 19.82
C VAL A 336 -11.67 30.67 20.43
N SER A 337 -12.87 30.15 20.31
CA SER A 337 -14.09 30.78 20.85
C SER A 337 -14.07 30.85 22.39
N VAL A 338 -13.71 29.78 23.06
CA VAL A 338 -13.57 29.73 24.53
C VAL A 338 -12.53 30.75 25.01
N PHE A 339 -11.39 30.74 24.34
CA PHE A 339 -10.33 31.71 24.72
C PHE A 339 -10.78 33.17 24.52
N ASN A 340 -11.44 33.48 23.39
CA ASN A 340 -11.97 34.83 23.14
C ASN A 340 -12.99 35.27 24.20
N VAL A 341 -13.88 34.38 24.60
CA VAL A 341 -14.87 34.65 25.67
C VAL A 341 -14.14 34.99 26.98
N ILE A 342 -13.11 34.23 27.33
CA ILE A 342 -12.33 34.46 28.55
C ILE A 342 -11.55 35.79 28.46
N ALA A 343 -10.89 36.05 27.32
CA ALA A 343 -10.10 37.27 27.13
C ALA A 343 -10.96 38.53 27.21
N VAL A 344 -12.12 38.56 26.54
CA VAL A 344 -13.07 39.69 26.59
C VAL A 344 -13.58 39.90 28.00
N ARG A 345 -14.00 38.81 28.70
CA ARG A 345 -14.47 38.91 30.10
C ARG A 345 -13.41 39.51 31.04
N LYS A 346 -12.19 38.97 30.98
CA LYS A 346 -11.08 39.47 31.82
C LYS A 346 -10.79 40.94 31.56
N LYS A 347 -10.78 41.38 30.30
CA LYS A 347 -10.49 42.78 29.96
C LYS A 347 -11.61 43.72 30.41
N VAL A 348 -12.88 43.38 30.21
CA VAL A 348 -14.02 44.19 30.69
C VAL A 348 -14.05 44.25 32.21
N ALA A 349 -13.79 43.14 32.88
CA ALA A 349 -13.68 43.11 34.35
C ALA A 349 -12.51 43.95 34.88
N SER A 350 -11.36 43.95 34.21
CA SER A 350 -10.22 44.80 34.55
C SER A 350 -10.55 46.29 34.43
N ILE A 351 -11.31 46.70 33.42
CA ILE A 351 -11.78 48.11 33.29
C ILE A 351 -12.71 48.51 34.47
N TRP A 352 -13.57 47.56 34.89
CA TRP A 352 -14.45 47.78 36.03
C TRP A 352 -13.69 47.93 37.37
N MET A 353 -12.71 47.02 37.62
CA MET A 353 -11.96 47.00 38.87
C MET A 353 -10.99 48.19 39.06
N HIS A 354 -10.58 48.87 38.01
CA HIS A 354 -9.68 50.05 38.10
C HIS A 354 -10.42 51.33 38.50
N LYS A 355 -11.75 51.29 38.62
CA LYS A 355 -12.60 52.43 38.95
C LYS A 355 -13.49 52.23 40.18
N SER A 356 -13.53 51.04 40.77
CA SER A 356 -14.10 50.79 42.10
C SER A 356 -13.01 50.86 43.17
#